data_d2f701e0a7f7ecea6af2b78339d73b86
#
_entry.id   d2f701e0a7f7ecea6af2b78339d73b86
#
_cell.length_a   1.000
_cell.length_b   1.000
_cell.length_c   1.000
_cell.angle_alpha   90.00
_cell.angle_beta   90.00
_cell.angle_gamma   90.00
#
_symmetry.space_group_name_H-M   'P 1'
#
loop_
_entity.id
_entity.type
_entity.pdbx_description
1 polymer ?
#
loop_
_entity_poly.entity_id
_entity_poly.type
_entity_poly.pdbx_seq_one_letter_code
_entity_poly.pdbx_strand_id
1 'polypeptide(L)'
;HKHLYSIYQKVLTICNEEQAISKGVFFDLMYANINGWRFNEHKQYTFMRKYKNEILFFIINFDSQLVDVAINMPSHAFDFLQIPQMESYQATDLMTGAKEEISLLPYKPTDVSVGGYNGKILKITF
;
A
#
# COMPACT_ATOMS: atom_id res chain seq x y z
N HIS A 1 21.22 9.61 2.72
CA HIS A 1 21.02 8.67 3.82
C HIS A 1 21.03 7.24 3.30
N LYS A 2 21.91 6.39 3.83
CA LYS A 2 22.14 5.04 3.30
C LYS A 2 20.88 4.17 3.30
N HIS A 3 20.09 4.26 4.37
CA HIS A 3 18.86 3.48 4.49
C HIS A 3 17.84 3.84 3.39
N LEU A 4 17.63 5.14 3.17
CA LEU A 4 16.72 5.60 2.13
C LEU A 4 17.20 5.22 0.74
N TYR A 5 18.52 5.26 0.50
CA TYR A 5 19.09 4.85 -0.78
C TYR A 5 18.83 3.36 -1.05
N SER A 6 19.02 2.52 -0.03
CA SER A 6 18.77 1.08 -0.13
C SER A 6 17.27 0.79 -0.42
N ILE A 7 16.37 1.50 0.26
CA ILE A 7 14.92 1.39 0.03
C ILE A 7 14.60 1.80 -1.42
N TYR A 8 15.16 2.91 -1.88
CA TYR A 8 14.92 3.41 -3.23
C TYR A 8 15.34 2.38 -4.29
N GLN A 9 16.54 1.77 -4.13
CA GLN A 9 17.00 0.75 -5.07
C GLN A 9 16.10 -0.47 -5.08
N LYS A 10 15.62 -0.90 -3.90
CA LYS A 10 14.71 -2.04 -3.81
C LYS A 10 13.39 -1.75 -4.48
N VAL A 11 12.83 -0.57 -4.29
CA VAL A 11 11.61 -0.15 -4.97
C VAL A 11 11.78 -0.16 -6.49
N LEU A 12 12.92 0.34 -6.99
CA LEU A 12 13.20 0.32 -8.43
C LEU A 12 13.25 -1.10 -8.98
N THR A 13 13.87 -2.02 -8.25
CA THR A 13 13.93 -3.43 -8.65
C THR A 13 12.53 -4.03 -8.75
N ILE A 14 11.70 -3.77 -7.75
CA ILE A 14 10.31 -4.24 -7.74
C ILE A 14 9.53 -3.63 -8.90
N CYS A 15 9.72 -2.34 -9.17
CA CYS A 15 9.06 -1.66 -10.28
C CYS A 15 9.41 -2.29 -11.64
N ASN A 16 10.62 -2.78 -11.79
CA ASN A 16 11.04 -3.43 -13.04
C ASN A 16 10.50 -4.85 -13.19
N GLU A 17 10.17 -5.51 -12.09
CA GLU A 17 9.75 -6.92 -12.10
C GLU A 17 8.23 -7.10 -12.12
N GLU A 18 7.46 -6.17 -11.54
CA GLU A 18 6.02 -6.36 -11.34
C GLU A 18 5.20 -5.80 -12.50
N GLN A 19 4.37 -6.66 -13.09
CA GLN A 19 3.50 -6.26 -14.20
C GLN A 19 2.43 -5.25 -13.78
N ALA A 20 1.98 -5.32 -12.52
CA ALA A 20 0.98 -4.37 -12.01
C ALA A 20 1.49 -2.93 -12.04
N ILE A 21 2.81 -2.71 -11.98
CA ILE A 21 3.40 -1.38 -12.06
C ILE A 21 3.50 -0.92 -13.51
N SER A 22 4.01 -1.78 -14.40
CA SER A 22 4.21 -1.40 -15.81
C SER A 22 2.93 -1.39 -16.64
N LYS A 23 1.96 -2.24 -16.29
CA LYS A 23 0.73 -2.44 -17.05
C LYS A 23 -0.54 -2.15 -16.28
N GLY A 24 -0.43 -1.94 -14.97
CA GLY A 24 -1.57 -1.82 -14.09
C GLY A 24 -2.23 -0.44 -14.11
N VAL A 25 -3.44 -0.41 -13.55
CA VAL A 25 -4.20 0.81 -13.35
C VAL A 25 -3.83 1.41 -12.00
N PHE A 26 -3.54 2.70 -12.00
CA PHE A 26 -3.17 3.45 -10.78
C PHE A 26 -4.42 3.98 -10.08
N PHE A 27 -4.44 3.91 -8.76
CA PHE A 27 -5.48 4.52 -7.94
C PHE A 27 -4.85 5.21 -6.74
N ASP A 28 -5.01 6.53 -6.67
CA ASP A 28 -4.51 7.35 -5.57
C ASP A 28 -5.43 7.23 -4.36
N LEU A 29 -4.87 6.92 -3.18
CA LEU A 29 -5.64 6.85 -1.94
C LEU A 29 -5.44 8.08 -1.04
N MET A 30 -4.61 9.04 -1.45
CA MET A 30 -4.29 10.20 -0.61
C MET A 30 -5.51 11.06 -0.32
N TYR A 31 -6.36 11.31 -1.33
CA TYR A 31 -7.53 12.17 -1.14
C TYR A 31 -8.53 11.61 -0.12
N ALA A 32 -8.59 10.30 0.03
CA ALA A 32 -9.49 9.64 0.98
C ALA A 32 -8.93 9.62 2.41
N ASN A 33 -7.68 10.04 2.58
CA ASN A 33 -6.97 9.97 3.86
C ASN A 33 -6.44 11.32 4.34
N ILE A 34 -6.88 12.42 3.74
CA ILE A 34 -6.57 13.76 4.19
C ILE A 34 -7.24 13.99 5.55
N ASN A 35 -6.47 14.42 6.54
CA ASN A 35 -6.93 14.57 7.94
C ASN A 35 -7.50 13.28 8.51
N GLY A 36 -7.03 12.14 8.00
CA GLY A 36 -7.49 10.84 8.43
C GLY A 36 -7.00 10.46 9.81
N TRP A 37 -7.73 9.54 10.43
CA TRP A 37 -7.32 8.98 11.71
C TRP A 37 -6.11 8.06 11.50
N ARG A 38 -5.05 8.30 12.28
CA ARG A 38 -3.77 7.59 12.18
C ARG A 38 -3.17 7.58 10.77
N PHE A 39 -3.35 8.69 10.05
CA PHE A 39 -2.69 8.89 8.76
C PHE A 39 -2.33 10.36 8.61
N ASN A 40 -1.06 10.65 8.39
CA ASN A 40 -0.58 12.02 8.21
C ASN A 40 -0.15 12.20 6.75
N GLU A 41 -0.94 12.94 5.98
CA GLU A 41 -0.72 13.16 4.55
C GLU A 41 0.58 13.93 4.24
N HIS A 42 1.19 14.56 5.25
CA HIS A 42 2.48 15.24 5.10
C HIS A 42 3.66 14.31 5.32
N LYS A 43 3.43 13.11 5.90
CA LYS A 43 4.48 12.17 6.25
C LYS A 43 4.29 10.77 5.67
N GLN A 44 3.08 10.43 5.26
CA GLN A 44 2.80 9.13 4.65
C GLN A 44 2.19 9.31 3.27
N TYR A 45 2.44 8.34 2.41
CA TYR A 45 1.92 8.30 1.05
C TYR A 45 1.40 6.90 0.76
N THR A 46 0.22 6.80 0.15
CA THR A 46 -0.38 5.50 -0.17
C THR A 46 -1.12 5.55 -1.50
N PHE A 47 -0.97 4.48 -2.26
CA PHE A 47 -1.69 4.30 -3.52
C PHE A 47 -1.73 2.81 -3.87
N MET A 48 -2.55 2.48 -4.85
CA MET A 48 -2.66 1.11 -5.36
C MET A 48 -2.44 1.07 -6.86
N ARG A 49 -1.95 -0.06 -7.32
CA ARG A 49 -1.95 -0.42 -8.74
C ARG A 49 -2.54 -1.81 -8.88
N LYS A 50 -3.36 -1.98 -9.91
CA LYS A 50 -4.02 -3.27 -10.15
C LYS A 50 -3.79 -3.72 -11.58
N TYR A 51 -3.45 -4.99 -11.75
CA TYR A 51 -3.36 -5.64 -13.06
C TYR A 51 -3.96 -7.04 -12.94
N LYS A 52 -5.06 -7.29 -13.71
CA LYS A 52 -5.80 -8.55 -13.64
C LYS A 52 -6.22 -8.85 -12.19
N ASN A 53 -5.78 -9.96 -11.63
CA ASN A 53 -6.15 -10.39 -10.28
C ASN A 53 -5.07 -10.07 -9.25
N GLU A 54 -4.19 -9.13 -9.53
CA GLU A 54 -3.13 -8.70 -8.64
C GLU A 54 -3.30 -7.25 -8.23
N ILE A 55 -3.08 -6.99 -6.95
CA ILE A 55 -3.02 -5.62 -6.40
C ILE A 55 -1.65 -5.43 -5.80
N LEU A 56 -1.05 -4.27 -6.06
CA LEU A 56 0.10 -3.77 -5.32
C LEU A 56 -0.36 -2.58 -4.50
N PHE A 57 -0.29 -2.71 -3.20
CA PHE A 57 -0.70 -1.68 -2.25
C PHE A 57 0.56 -1.06 -1.66
N PHE A 58 0.81 0.21 -2.01
CA PHE A 58 2.01 0.95 -1.60
C PHE A 58 1.69 1.79 -0.38
N ILE A 59 2.50 1.66 0.66
CA ILE A 59 2.41 2.48 1.86
C ILE A 59 3.83 2.94 2.20
N ILE A 60 4.07 4.24 2.12
CA ILE A 60 5.40 4.82 2.33
C ILE A 60 5.34 5.74 3.54
N ASN A 61 6.31 5.59 4.44
CA ASN A 61 6.41 6.40 5.64
C ASN A 61 7.70 7.22 5.62
N PHE A 62 7.56 8.54 5.53
CA PHE A 62 8.68 9.48 5.57
C PHE A 62 8.96 9.99 6.98
N ASP A 63 8.19 9.56 7.99
CA ASP A 63 8.47 9.86 9.39
C ASP A 63 9.69 9.06 9.85
N SER A 64 10.44 9.59 10.80
CA SER A 64 11.58 8.90 11.38
C SER A 64 11.18 7.75 12.30
N GLN A 65 9.91 7.67 12.68
CA GLN A 65 9.39 6.70 13.63
C GLN A 65 8.49 5.70 12.95
N LEU A 66 8.45 4.48 13.49
CA LEU A 66 7.45 3.49 13.10
C LEU A 66 6.06 4.03 13.40
N VAL A 67 5.14 3.84 12.47
CA VAL A 67 3.74 4.26 12.61
C VAL A 67 2.80 3.11 12.27
N ASP A 68 1.68 3.07 12.99
CA ASP A 68 0.56 2.20 12.66
C ASP A 68 -0.46 3.06 11.92
N VAL A 69 -0.44 2.99 10.59
CA VAL A 69 -1.35 3.80 9.78
C VAL A 69 -2.68 3.10 9.61
N ALA A 70 -3.74 3.90 9.56
CA ALA A 70 -5.08 3.43 9.22
C ALA A 70 -5.46 4.05 7.88
N ILE A 71 -5.62 3.22 6.88
CA ILE A 71 -5.84 3.68 5.51
C ILE A 71 -7.29 3.43 5.12
N ASN A 72 -8.01 4.51 4.79
CA ASN A 72 -9.36 4.42 4.28
C ASN A 72 -9.32 4.14 2.79
N MET A 73 -10.14 3.18 2.38
CA MET A 73 -10.30 2.83 0.98
C MET A 73 -11.76 3.10 0.60
N PRO A 74 -12.04 4.12 -0.22
CA PRO A 74 -13.42 4.49 -0.53
C PRO A 74 -14.13 3.41 -1.35
N SER A 75 -15.45 3.33 -1.22
CA SER A 75 -16.24 2.28 -1.89
C SER A 75 -16.06 2.28 -3.41
N HIS A 76 -15.94 3.47 -4.03
CA HIS A 76 -15.78 3.53 -5.49
C HIS A 76 -14.43 3.00 -5.96
N ALA A 77 -13.42 2.87 -5.08
CA ALA A 77 -12.16 2.24 -5.42
C ALA A 77 -12.34 0.75 -5.71
N PHE A 78 -13.21 0.09 -4.93
CA PHE A 78 -13.53 -1.32 -5.15
C PHE A 78 -14.21 -1.53 -6.50
N ASP A 79 -15.13 -0.63 -6.86
CA ASP A 79 -15.83 -0.70 -8.15
C ASP A 79 -14.88 -0.37 -9.31
N PHE A 80 -14.08 0.68 -9.18
CA PHE A 80 -13.16 1.11 -10.23
C PHE A 80 -12.08 0.07 -10.49
N LEU A 81 -11.49 -0.48 -9.43
CA LEU A 81 -10.43 -1.47 -9.54
C LEU A 81 -10.95 -2.90 -9.64
N GLN A 82 -12.25 -3.10 -9.45
CA GLN A 82 -12.88 -4.43 -9.41
C GLN A 82 -12.20 -5.35 -8.41
N ILE A 83 -12.13 -4.87 -7.17
CA ILE A 83 -11.53 -5.60 -6.06
C ILE A 83 -12.66 -6.15 -5.18
N PRO A 84 -12.68 -7.46 -4.89
CA PRO A 84 -13.65 -7.99 -3.93
C PRO A 84 -13.40 -7.45 -2.52
N GLN A 85 -14.48 -7.09 -1.82
CA GLN A 85 -14.40 -6.65 -0.43
C GLN A 85 -14.27 -7.89 0.46
N MET A 86 -13.23 -7.92 1.30
CA MET A 86 -13.00 -9.05 2.21
C MET A 86 -12.38 -8.56 3.51
N GLU A 87 -12.76 -9.23 4.61
CA GLU A 87 -12.22 -8.94 5.93
C GLU A 87 -10.77 -9.43 6.08
N SER A 88 -10.37 -10.39 5.28
CA SER A 88 -9.02 -10.95 5.36
C SER A 88 -8.49 -11.31 3.98
N TYR A 89 -7.40 -10.63 3.62
CA TYR A 89 -6.58 -10.98 2.48
C TYR A 89 -5.19 -11.31 2.96
N GLN A 90 -4.57 -12.35 2.40
CA GLN A 90 -3.16 -12.59 2.64
C GLN A 90 -2.34 -11.74 1.68
N ALA A 91 -1.49 -10.89 2.24
CA ALA A 91 -0.62 -10.01 1.48
C ALA A 91 0.84 -10.40 1.70
N THR A 92 1.65 -10.25 0.65
CA THR A 92 3.10 -10.45 0.74
C THR A 92 3.77 -9.10 0.59
N ASP A 93 4.58 -8.72 1.57
CA ASP A 93 5.40 -7.52 1.49
C ASP A 93 6.59 -7.79 0.57
N LEU A 94 6.60 -7.18 -0.60
CA LEU A 94 7.67 -7.39 -1.58
C LEU A 94 9.02 -6.81 -1.12
N MET A 95 9.00 -5.93 -0.12
CA MET A 95 10.23 -5.36 0.43
C MET A 95 10.99 -6.36 1.32
N THR A 96 10.29 -7.26 1.99
CA THR A 96 10.88 -8.20 2.96
C THR A 96 10.56 -9.65 2.70
N GLY A 97 9.54 -9.95 1.91
CA GLY A 97 9.02 -11.29 1.71
C GLY A 97 8.07 -11.76 2.81
N ALA A 98 7.84 -10.95 3.83
CA ALA A 98 6.95 -11.31 4.94
C ALA A 98 5.49 -11.32 4.48
N LYS A 99 4.71 -12.20 5.09
CA LYS A 99 3.27 -12.29 4.82
C LYS A 99 2.48 -11.70 5.98
N GLU A 100 1.39 -11.02 5.67
CA GLU A 100 0.49 -10.47 6.68
C GLU A 100 -0.94 -10.51 6.17
N GLU A 101 -1.89 -10.49 7.10
CA GLU A 101 -3.30 -10.41 6.77
C GLU A 101 -3.76 -8.97 6.87
N ILE A 102 -4.54 -8.53 5.88
CA ILE A 102 -5.14 -7.19 5.89
C ILE A 102 -6.61 -7.29 5.49
N SER A 103 -7.40 -6.33 5.94
CA SER A 103 -8.79 -6.18 5.49
C SER A 103 -8.86 -5.13 4.39
N LEU A 104 -9.68 -5.39 3.38
CA LEU A 104 -9.99 -4.40 2.34
C LEU A 104 -11.50 -4.22 2.31
N LEU A 105 -11.97 -3.21 3.04
CA LEU A 105 -13.39 -2.92 3.20
C LEU A 105 -13.60 -1.40 3.14
N PRO A 106 -14.70 -0.94 2.51
CA PRO A 106 -14.93 0.51 2.35
C PRO A 106 -15.35 1.22 3.64
N TYR A 107 -15.81 0.47 4.64
CA TYR A 107 -16.32 1.03 5.90
C TYR A 107 -15.38 0.81 7.09
N LYS A 108 -14.22 0.21 6.85
CA LYS A 108 -13.26 -0.09 7.92
C LYS A 108 -11.84 0.20 7.42
N PRO A 109 -11.07 1.05 8.12
CA PRO A 109 -9.70 1.32 7.70
C PRO A 109 -8.83 0.07 7.71
N THR A 110 -7.89 0.00 6.78
CA THR A 110 -6.88 -1.05 6.74
C THR A 110 -5.72 -0.62 7.63
N ASP A 111 -5.40 -1.41 8.64
CA ASP A 111 -4.31 -1.12 9.58
C ASP A 111 -3.01 -1.75 9.09
N VAL A 112 -1.95 -0.95 8.97
CA VAL A 112 -0.64 -1.41 8.53
C VAL A 112 0.44 -0.70 9.34
N SER A 113 1.42 -1.46 9.83
CA SER A 113 2.59 -0.90 10.53
C SER A 113 3.73 -0.70 9.54
N VAL A 114 4.29 0.50 9.50
CA VAL A 114 5.39 0.83 8.60
C VAL A 114 6.51 1.47 9.39
N GLY A 115 7.73 0.94 9.25
CA GLY A 115 8.90 1.47 9.93
C GLY A 115 9.26 2.88 9.49
N GLY A 116 10.06 3.58 10.32
CA GLY A 116 10.53 4.92 10.00
C GLY A 116 11.39 4.92 8.74
N TYR A 117 11.20 5.92 7.88
CA TYR A 117 11.89 6.05 6.60
C TYR A 117 11.83 4.74 5.80
N ASN A 118 10.67 4.11 5.75
CA ASN A 118 10.50 2.81 5.12
C ASN A 118 9.19 2.77 4.34
N GLY A 119 8.98 1.67 3.64
CA GLY A 119 7.77 1.45 2.89
C GLY A 119 7.40 -0.02 2.84
N LYS A 120 6.13 -0.27 2.60
CA LYS A 120 5.62 -1.60 2.31
C LYS A 120 5.00 -1.60 0.93
N ILE A 121 5.21 -2.68 0.20
CA ILE A 121 4.53 -2.94 -1.06
C ILE A 121 3.84 -4.28 -0.90
N LEU A 122 2.56 -4.23 -0.57
CA LEU A 122 1.79 -5.43 -0.28
C LEU A 122 1.17 -5.98 -1.56
N LYS A 123 1.58 -7.17 -1.94
CA LYS A 123 1.04 -7.86 -3.11
C LYS A 123 -0.07 -8.80 -2.69
N ILE A 124 -1.23 -8.64 -3.29
CA ILE A 124 -2.41 -9.45 -3.04
C ILE A 124 -2.86 -10.03 -4.37
N THR A 125 -3.10 -11.35 -4.38
CA THR A 125 -3.65 -12.04 -5.55
C THR A 125 -4.99 -12.66 -5.17
N PHE A 126 -6.01 -12.46 -6.02
CA PHE A 126 -7.34 -12.99 -5.75
C PHE A 126 -8.00 -13.64 -6.96
#